data_3db99b622db3c72dfe3410924290bdb0
#
_entry.id   3db99b622db3c72dfe3410924290bdb0
#
_cell.length_a   1.000
_cell.length_b   1.000
_cell.length_c   1.000
_cell.angle_alpha   90.00
_cell.angle_beta   90.00
_cell.angle_gamma   90.00
#
_symmetry.space_group_name_H-M   'P 1'
#
loop_
_entity.id
_entity.type
_entity.pdbx_description
1 polymer ?
#
loop_
_entity_poly.entity_id
_entity_poly.type
_entity_poly.pdbx_seq_one_letter_code
_entity_poly.pdbx_strand_id
1 'polypeptide(L)'
;MPKPVLLEIGEAWHRAGMREQKQRSFDDFICAAEWLIARGYTRPEKLAMMGASHGGLLVAACLVQRPELFSAAICEYLLADMLRYHRLTVGENWVYEFGNADADTTQFRALHAYSPVHNVRPGPAYPVTLVLSGEHDDRVAPMHALKLVATLQGVASDSGPIMLRYDADAGHGLGKPAARLIDEWSDIYAFLFEALELA
;
A
#
# COMPACT_ATOMS: atom_id res chain seq x y z
N MET A 1 0.62 -24.19 -2.60
CA MET A 1 1.44 -22.99 -2.43
C MET A 1 0.95 -21.97 -3.44
N PRO A 2 0.61 -20.74 -3.04
CA PRO A 2 0.34 -19.67 -4.00
C PRO A 2 1.58 -19.45 -4.88
N LYS A 3 1.37 -19.10 -6.14
CA LYS A 3 2.48 -18.83 -7.07
C LYS A 3 2.74 -17.34 -7.03
N PRO A 4 3.96 -16.89 -6.69
CA PRO A 4 4.28 -15.45 -6.63
C PRO A 4 3.99 -14.76 -7.94
N VAL A 5 3.54 -13.51 -7.88
CA VAL A 5 3.07 -12.75 -9.03
C VAL A 5 3.96 -11.53 -9.25
N LEU A 6 5.21 -11.80 -9.56
CA LEU A 6 6.18 -10.78 -9.94
C LEU A 6 6.52 -10.92 -11.43
N LEU A 7 6.72 -9.79 -12.10
CA LEU A 7 7.06 -9.72 -13.54
C LEU A 7 8.35 -10.47 -13.90
N GLU A 8 9.20 -10.72 -12.92
CA GLU A 8 10.51 -11.36 -13.11
C GLU A 8 10.44 -12.76 -13.69
N ILE A 9 9.28 -13.44 -13.60
CA ILE A 9 9.13 -14.83 -14.08
C ILE A 9 8.36 -14.89 -15.40
N GLY A 10 8.00 -13.72 -15.95
CA GLY A 10 7.41 -13.60 -17.28
C GLY A 10 5.89 -13.43 -17.32
N GLU A 11 5.36 -13.27 -18.52
CA GLU A 11 3.97 -12.87 -18.81
C GLU A 11 2.91 -13.79 -18.16
N ALA A 12 3.09 -15.09 -18.19
CA ALA A 12 2.13 -16.04 -17.63
C ALA A 12 2.01 -15.87 -16.10
N TRP A 13 3.09 -15.48 -15.47
CA TRP A 13 3.18 -15.20 -14.05
C TRP A 13 2.46 -13.91 -13.71
N HIS A 14 2.70 -12.84 -14.45
CA HIS A 14 2.01 -11.56 -14.33
C HIS A 14 0.49 -11.74 -14.46
N ARG A 15 0.04 -12.42 -15.52
CA ARG A 15 -1.39 -12.70 -15.75
C ARG A 15 -2.04 -13.48 -14.62
N ALA A 16 -1.31 -14.32 -13.90
CA ALA A 16 -1.83 -15.07 -12.76
C ALA A 16 -2.16 -14.19 -11.55
N GLY A 17 -1.74 -12.90 -11.54
CA GLY A 17 -2.00 -11.93 -10.47
C GLY A 17 -2.70 -10.66 -10.92
N MET A 18 -3.39 -10.70 -12.06
CA MET A 18 -4.17 -9.56 -12.56
C MET A 18 -5.65 -9.70 -12.23
N ARG A 19 -6.36 -8.58 -12.24
CA ARG A 19 -7.82 -8.50 -12.13
C ARG A 19 -8.37 -9.33 -10.96
N GLU A 20 -9.24 -10.28 -11.21
CA GLU A 20 -9.88 -11.15 -10.22
C GLU A 20 -8.88 -12.02 -9.45
N GLN A 21 -7.66 -12.18 -9.98
CA GLN A 21 -6.57 -12.93 -9.34
C GLN A 21 -5.61 -12.05 -8.54
N LYS A 22 -5.87 -10.73 -8.44
CA LYS A 22 -4.97 -9.75 -7.82
C LYS A 22 -4.63 -10.07 -6.37
N GLN A 23 -5.54 -10.67 -5.64
CA GLN A 23 -5.30 -11.11 -4.26
C GLN A 23 -4.06 -11.99 -4.11
N ARG A 24 -3.69 -12.76 -5.12
CA ARG A 24 -2.49 -13.61 -5.09
C ARG A 24 -1.20 -12.83 -4.86
N SER A 25 -1.12 -11.60 -5.39
CA SER A 25 0.05 -10.74 -5.17
C SER A 25 0.20 -10.36 -3.69
N PHE A 26 -0.91 -10.10 -3.02
CA PHE A 26 -0.94 -9.77 -1.59
C PHE A 26 -0.66 -11.01 -0.74
N ASP A 27 -1.26 -12.16 -1.10
CA ASP A 27 -1.04 -13.45 -0.44
C ASP A 27 0.44 -13.84 -0.49
N ASP A 28 1.11 -13.67 -1.63
CA ASP A 28 2.53 -13.97 -1.80
C ASP A 28 3.41 -13.11 -0.91
N PHE A 29 3.11 -11.81 -0.81
CA PHE A 29 3.84 -10.89 0.05
C PHE A 29 3.64 -11.22 1.54
N ILE A 30 2.40 -11.53 1.94
CA ILE A 30 2.05 -11.97 3.29
C ILE A 30 2.79 -13.28 3.62
N CYS A 31 2.75 -14.26 2.71
CA CYS A 31 3.45 -15.53 2.88
C CYS A 31 4.98 -15.35 3.03
N ALA A 32 5.57 -14.38 2.33
CA ALA A 32 6.99 -14.07 2.49
C ALA A 32 7.30 -13.53 3.89
N ALA A 33 6.47 -12.62 4.41
CA ALA A 33 6.59 -12.11 5.77
C ALA A 33 6.44 -13.22 6.81
N GLU A 34 5.41 -14.05 6.70
CA GLU A 34 5.18 -15.21 7.57
C GLU A 34 6.37 -16.20 7.54
N TRP A 35 6.93 -16.43 6.35
CA TRP A 35 8.09 -17.32 6.21
C TRP A 35 9.33 -16.76 6.91
N LEU A 36 9.62 -15.46 6.78
CA LEU A 36 10.75 -14.81 7.47
C LEU A 36 10.60 -14.92 8.99
N ILE A 37 9.39 -14.67 9.50
CA ILE A 37 9.09 -14.78 10.94
C ILE A 37 9.23 -16.24 11.40
N ALA A 38 8.60 -17.18 10.70
CA ALA A 38 8.63 -18.61 11.07
C ALA A 38 10.05 -19.21 11.05
N ARG A 39 10.95 -18.65 10.21
CA ARG A 39 12.37 -19.06 10.15
C ARG A 39 13.28 -18.32 11.12
N GLY A 40 12.76 -17.39 11.91
CA GLY A 40 13.53 -16.63 12.89
C GLY A 40 14.46 -15.58 12.29
N TYR A 41 14.26 -15.18 11.02
CA TYR A 41 15.02 -14.07 10.43
C TYR A 41 14.60 -12.72 11.04
N THR A 42 13.36 -12.62 11.43
CA THR A 42 12.77 -11.42 12.05
C THR A 42 11.57 -11.80 12.94
N ARG A 43 10.93 -10.81 13.52
CA ARG A 43 9.66 -10.91 14.24
C ARG A 43 8.77 -9.73 13.89
N PRO A 44 7.45 -9.78 14.13
CA PRO A 44 6.53 -8.69 13.76
C PRO A 44 6.98 -7.30 14.22
N GLU A 45 7.51 -7.19 15.45
CA GLU A 45 7.96 -5.93 16.05
C GLU A 45 9.22 -5.33 15.36
N LYS A 46 9.88 -6.09 14.50
CA LYS A 46 11.09 -5.69 13.77
C LYS A 46 10.93 -5.86 12.25
N LEU A 47 9.69 -5.94 11.79
CA LEU A 47 9.38 -6.07 10.36
C LEU A 47 8.58 -4.86 9.88
N ALA A 48 9.13 -4.14 8.93
CA ALA A 48 8.45 -3.04 8.23
C ALA A 48 8.19 -3.41 6.77
N MET A 49 7.18 -2.80 6.18
CA MET A 49 6.91 -2.89 4.76
C MET A 49 6.85 -1.50 4.13
N MET A 50 7.38 -1.38 2.91
CA MET A 50 7.43 -0.14 2.17
C MET A 50 7.14 -0.37 0.69
N GLY A 51 6.40 0.53 0.06
CA GLY A 51 6.13 0.44 -1.36
C GLY A 51 5.51 1.70 -1.94
N ALA A 52 5.79 1.93 -3.23
CA ALA A 52 5.34 3.10 -3.96
C ALA A 52 4.38 2.71 -5.11
N SER A 53 3.44 3.61 -5.44
CA SER A 53 2.51 3.45 -6.56
C SER A 53 1.70 2.13 -6.45
N HIS A 54 1.86 1.18 -7.38
CA HIS A 54 1.32 -0.17 -7.28
C HIS A 54 1.86 -0.92 -6.03
N GLY A 55 3.14 -0.74 -5.69
CA GLY A 55 3.72 -1.25 -4.44
C GLY A 55 3.09 -0.63 -3.20
N GLY A 56 2.67 0.63 -3.28
CA GLY A 56 1.90 1.29 -2.22
C GLY A 56 0.51 0.66 -2.02
N LEU A 57 -0.17 0.25 -3.11
CA LEU A 57 -1.39 -0.56 -3.01
C LEU A 57 -1.12 -1.90 -2.32
N LEU A 58 -0.03 -2.58 -2.69
CA LEU A 58 0.34 -3.86 -2.07
C LEU A 58 0.53 -3.70 -0.56
N VAL A 59 1.32 -2.71 -0.14
CA VAL A 59 1.55 -2.41 1.28
C VAL A 59 0.24 -2.07 2.00
N ALA A 60 -0.59 -1.19 1.43
CA ALA A 60 -1.85 -0.79 2.03
C ALA A 60 -2.87 -1.96 2.11
N ALA A 61 -2.89 -2.86 1.13
CA ALA A 61 -3.73 -4.06 1.17
C ALA A 61 -3.26 -5.04 2.26
N CYS A 62 -1.95 -5.27 2.39
CA CYS A 62 -1.38 -6.12 3.44
C CYS A 62 -1.59 -5.50 4.83
N LEU A 63 -1.46 -4.16 4.96
CA LEU A 63 -1.73 -3.41 6.17
C LEU A 63 -3.13 -3.69 6.73
N VAL A 64 -4.15 -3.70 5.88
CA VAL A 64 -5.54 -3.90 6.33
C VAL A 64 -5.93 -5.38 6.46
N GLN A 65 -5.23 -6.28 5.77
CA GLN A 65 -5.50 -7.72 5.81
C GLN A 65 -4.78 -8.43 6.95
N ARG A 66 -3.52 -8.07 7.22
CA ARG A 66 -2.64 -8.74 8.19
C ARG A 66 -1.80 -7.72 8.99
N PRO A 67 -2.47 -6.79 9.70
CA PRO A 67 -1.79 -5.73 10.45
C PRO A 67 -0.81 -6.27 11.51
N GLU A 68 -1.09 -7.44 12.08
CA GLU A 68 -0.31 -8.06 13.15
C GLU A 68 1.07 -8.58 12.72
N LEU A 69 1.34 -8.65 11.42
CA LEU A 69 2.64 -9.14 10.91
C LEU A 69 3.73 -8.06 10.89
N PHE A 70 3.36 -6.80 11.03
CA PHE A 70 4.25 -5.68 10.78
C PHE A 70 4.23 -4.66 11.92
N SER A 71 5.39 -4.10 12.24
CA SER A 71 5.50 -2.95 13.17
C SER A 71 5.27 -1.62 12.48
N ALA A 72 5.67 -1.52 11.20
CA ALA A 72 5.56 -0.28 10.45
C ALA A 72 5.16 -0.51 8.99
N ALA A 73 4.42 0.47 8.43
CA ALA A 73 4.06 0.50 7.02
C ALA A 73 4.35 1.88 6.40
N ILE A 74 4.97 1.89 5.23
CA ILE A 74 5.21 3.10 4.44
C ILE A 74 4.54 2.93 3.08
N CYS A 75 3.55 3.78 2.81
CA CYS A 75 2.77 3.77 1.58
C CYS A 75 3.02 5.05 0.79
N GLU A 76 3.72 4.95 -0.34
CA GLU A 76 4.09 6.11 -1.14
C GLU A 76 3.23 6.21 -2.40
N TYR A 77 2.62 7.39 -2.65
CA TYR A 77 1.89 7.71 -3.89
C TYR A 77 0.92 6.58 -4.32
N LEU A 78 0.18 6.03 -3.36
CA LEU A 78 -0.49 4.75 -3.42
C LEU A 78 -1.89 4.81 -4.05
N LEU A 79 -2.33 3.68 -4.60
CA LEU A 79 -3.74 3.40 -4.85
C LEU A 79 -4.39 2.83 -3.58
N ALA A 80 -5.57 3.35 -3.18
CA ALA A 80 -6.27 2.86 -1.99
C ALA A 80 -7.79 2.70 -2.17
N ASP A 81 -8.42 3.51 -3.02
CA ASP A 81 -9.84 3.38 -3.39
C ASP A 81 -9.94 2.65 -4.73
N MET A 82 -9.94 1.33 -4.70
CA MET A 82 -9.93 0.52 -5.92
C MET A 82 -11.29 0.46 -6.62
N LEU A 83 -12.35 0.89 -5.97
CA LEU A 83 -13.67 0.99 -6.62
C LEU A 83 -13.80 2.23 -7.53
N ARG A 84 -12.93 3.23 -7.34
CA ARG A 84 -13.00 4.51 -8.08
C ARG A 84 -11.71 4.90 -8.79
N TYR A 85 -10.64 4.11 -8.66
CA TYR A 85 -9.32 4.46 -9.21
C TYR A 85 -9.38 4.81 -10.70
N HIS A 86 -10.17 4.07 -11.48
CA HIS A 86 -10.32 4.25 -12.93
C HIS A 86 -11.00 5.55 -13.33
N ARG A 87 -11.64 6.25 -12.38
CA ARG A 87 -12.29 7.56 -12.59
C ARG A 87 -11.39 8.73 -12.18
N LEU A 88 -10.17 8.45 -11.70
CA LEU A 88 -9.25 9.45 -11.16
C LEU A 88 -7.99 9.50 -12.01
N THR A 89 -7.55 10.73 -12.36
CA THR A 89 -6.31 10.96 -13.11
C THR A 89 -6.18 10.04 -14.35
N VAL A 90 -5.08 9.30 -14.48
CA VAL A 90 -4.84 8.35 -15.57
C VAL A 90 -5.26 6.91 -15.23
N GLY A 91 -6.05 6.72 -14.18
CA GLY A 91 -6.43 5.41 -13.66
C GLY A 91 -7.14 4.50 -14.67
N GLU A 92 -7.85 5.05 -15.65
CA GLU A 92 -8.48 4.27 -16.72
C GLU A 92 -7.46 3.42 -17.49
N ASN A 93 -6.22 3.89 -17.63
CA ASN A 93 -5.16 3.15 -18.31
C ASN A 93 -4.76 1.85 -17.60
N TRP A 94 -5.14 1.67 -16.33
CA TRP A 94 -4.80 0.48 -15.53
C TRP A 94 -5.94 -0.52 -15.41
N VAL A 95 -7.05 -0.31 -16.12
CA VAL A 95 -8.17 -1.27 -16.15
C VAL A 95 -7.73 -2.63 -16.66
N TYR A 96 -6.74 -2.68 -17.55
CA TYR A 96 -6.13 -3.93 -17.99
C TYR A 96 -5.54 -4.73 -16.81
N GLU A 97 -4.90 -4.06 -15.86
CA GLU A 97 -4.23 -4.67 -14.71
C GLU A 97 -5.20 -5.04 -13.58
N PHE A 98 -6.11 -4.12 -13.23
CA PHE A 98 -6.94 -4.26 -12.03
C PHE A 98 -8.40 -4.64 -12.32
N GLY A 99 -8.90 -4.38 -13.53
CA GLY A 99 -10.33 -4.47 -13.85
C GLY A 99 -11.08 -3.17 -13.56
N ASN A 100 -12.38 -3.16 -13.81
CA ASN A 100 -13.25 -1.99 -13.64
C ASN A 100 -14.48 -2.36 -12.78
N ALA A 101 -14.64 -1.68 -11.64
CA ALA A 101 -15.76 -1.91 -10.73
C ALA A 101 -17.13 -1.62 -11.34
N ASP A 102 -17.18 -0.77 -12.38
CA ASP A 102 -18.42 -0.41 -13.07
C ASP A 102 -18.80 -1.40 -14.19
N ALA A 103 -17.89 -2.31 -14.57
CA ALA A 103 -18.12 -3.22 -15.68
C ALA A 103 -19.13 -4.33 -15.33
N ASP A 104 -18.95 -4.98 -14.19
CA ASP A 104 -19.81 -6.04 -13.72
C ASP A 104 -19.61 -6.36 -12.23
N THR A 105 -20.51 -7.18 -11.69
CA THR A 105 -20.50 -7.56 -10.26
C THR A 105 -19.26 -8.38 -9.88
N THR A 106 -18.67 -9.15 -10.79
CA THR A 106 -17.49 -9.99 -10.51
C THR A 106 -16.27 -9.11 -10.29
N GLN A 107 -16.03 -8.17 -11.18
CA GLN A 107 -14.94 -7.21 -11.05
C GLN A 107 -15.13 -6.29 -9.85
N PHE A 108 -16.37 -5.83 -9.60
CA PHE A 108 -16.68 -5.07 -8.39
C PHE A 108 -16.27 -5.83 -7.12
N ARG A 109 -16.70 -7.10 -7.00
CA ARG A 109 -16.39 -7.93 -5.82
C ARG A 109 -14.89 -8.17 -5.67
N ALA A 110 -14.19 -8.44 -6.76
CA ALA A 110 -12.74 -8.64 -6.74
C ALA A 110 -12.01 -7.39 -6.25
N LEU A 111 -12.34 -6.22 -6.80
CA LEU A 111 -11.76 -4.94 -6.40
C LEU A 111 -12.10 -4.58 -4.96
N HIS A 112 -13.35 -4.76 -4.55
CA HIS A 112 -13.79 -4.47 -3.19
C HIS A 112 -13.04 -5.33 -2.16
N ALA A 113 -12.79 -6.61 -2.48
CA ALA A 113 -12.18 -7.56 -1.55
C ALA A 113 -10.80 -7.13 -1.07
N TYR A 114 -10.02 -6.43 -1.90
CA TYR A 114 -8.68 -5.97 -1.53
C TYR A 114 -8.53 -4.45 -1.47
N SER A 115 -9.58 -3.67 -1.77
CA SER A 115 -9.50 -2.20 -1.74
C SER A 115 -9.18 -1.68 -0.35
N PRO A 116 -8.01 -1.07 -0.09
CA PRO A 116 -7.59 -0.72 1.26
C PRO A 116 -8.61 0.13 2.03
N VAL A 117 -9.08 1.23 1.43
CA VAL A 117 -10.06 2.14 2.07
C VAL A 117 -11.34 1.43 2.50
N HIS A 118 -11.80 0.42 1.74
CA HIS A 118 -13.05 -0.28 2.00
C HIS A 118 -12.89 -1.45 2.98
N ASN A 119 -11.65 -1.81 3.32
CA ASN A 119 -11.35 -2.94 4.21
C ASN A 119 -10.69 -2.51 5.54
N VAL A 120 -10.55 -1.22 5.79
CA VAL A 120 -10.22 -0.72 7.13
C VAL A 120 -11.37 -1.04 8.07
N ARG A 121 -11.08 -1.61 9.24
CA ARG A 121 -12.07 -2.04 10.23
C ARG A 121 -11.69 -1.54 11.62
N PRO A 122 -12.65 -1.20 12.49
CA PRO A 122 -12.38 -0.99 13.90
C PRO A 122 -11.97 -2.33 14.57
N GLY A 123 -11.13 -2.25 15.56
CA GLY A 123 -10.73 -3.39 16.40
C GLY A 123 -9.29 -3.85 16.22
N PRO A 124 -8.76 -4.12 15.01
CA PRO A 124 -7.33 -4.41 14.87
C PRO A 124 -6.45 -3.22 15.27
N ALA A 125 -5.34 -3.49 15.95
CA ALA A 125 -4.27 -2.53 16.13
C ALA A 125 -3.46 -2.45 14.82
N TYR A 126 -3.58 -1.34 14.09
CA TYR A 126 -2.78 -1.11 12.89
C TYR A 126 -1.34 -0.70 13.27
N PRO A 127 -0.31 -1.14 12.54
CA PRO A 127 1.06 -0.70 12.75
C PRO A 127 1.21 0.81 12.56
N VAL A 128 2.29 1.38 13.11
CA VAL A 128 2.62 2.77 12.81
C VAL A 128 2.72 2.93 11.29
N THR A 129 2.05 3.95 10.75
CA THR A 129 1.91 4.07 9.30
C THR A 129 2.29 5.47 8.83
N LEU A 130 3.17 5.54 7.84
CA LEU A 130 3.53 6.76 7.14
C LEU A 130 3.01 6.67 5.70
N VAL A 131 2.15 7.60 5.32
CA VAL A 131 1.65 7.73 3.96
C VAL A 131 2.28 8.97 3.32
N LEU A 132 2.86 8.83 2.13
CA LEU A 132 3.42 9.93 1.36
C LEU A 132 2.54 10.22 0.15
N SER A 133 2.30 11.52 -0.13
CA SER A 133 1.52 11.97 -1.28
C SER A 133 1.98 13.34 -1.75
N GLY A 134 1.90 13.60 -3.05
CA GLY A 134 2.15 14.91 -3.65
C GLY A 134 0.87 15.56 -4.15
N GLU A 135 0.72 16.89 -3.95
CA GLU A 135 -0.49 17.62 -4.37
C GLU A 135 -0.71 17.56 -5.89
N HIS A 136 0.38 17.59 -6.65
CA HIS A 136 0.36 17.60 -8.11
C HIS A 136 0.57 16.22 -8.72
N ASP A 137 0.23 15.15 -7.99
CA ASP A 137 0.30 13.79 -8.53
C ASP A 137 -0.77 13.58 -9.61
N ASP A 138 -0.34 13.65 -10.87
CA ASP A 138 -1.15 13.48 -12.06
C ASP A 138 -1.33 12.01 -12.48
N ARG A 139 -0.61 11.09 -11.83
CA ARG A 139 -0.73 9.65 -12.05
C ARG A 139 -1.70 9.02 -11.06
N VAL A 140 -1.43 9.14 -9.78
CA VAL A 140 -2.25 8.59 -8.70
C VAL A 140 -2.83 9.73 -7.88
N ALA A 141 -4.11 10.00 -8.02
CA ALA A 141 -4.75 11.12 -7.35
C ALA A 141 -4.47 11.13 -5.84
N PRO A 142 -4.06 12.26 -5.24
CA PRO A 142 -3.82 12.40 -3.80
C PRO A 142 -4.99 11.95 -2.92
N MET A 143 -6.18 11.96 -3.49
CA MET A 143 -7.41 11.48 -2.86
C MET A 143 -7.30 10.05 -2.29
N HIS A 144 -6.50 9.19 -2.92
CA HIS A 144 -6.26 7.84 -2.42
C HIS A 144 -5.57 7.86 -1.05
N ALA A 145 -4.49 8.62 -0.93
CA ALA A 145 -3.74 8.79 0.32
C ALA A 145 -4.60 9.44 1.40
N LEU A 146 -5.26 10.56 1.08
CA LEU A 146 -6.11 11.30 2.00
C LEU A 146 -7.24 10.44 2.56
N LYS A 147 -7.93 9.67 1.71
CA LYS A 147 -9.00 8.76 2.14
C LYS A 147 -8.47 7.66 3.06
N LEU A 148 -7.34 7.03 2.70
CA LEU A 148 -6.78 5.95 3.51
C LEU A 148 -6.40 6.45 4.91
N VAL A 149 -5.67 7.57 4.98
CA VAL A 149 -5.26 8.17 6.25
C VAL A 149 -6.47 8.54 7.10
N ALA A 150 -7.45 9.24 6.53
CA ALA A 150 -8.65 9.63 7.26
C ALA A 150 -9.44 8.42 7.77
N THR A 151 -9.54 7.34 6.97
CA THR A 151 -10.26 6.13 7.36
C THR A 151 -9.52 5.39 8.48
N LEU A 152 -8.20 5.24 8.37
CA LEU A 152 -7.38 4.61 9.41
C LEU A 152 -7.44 5.41 10.72
N GLN A 153 -7.26 6.74 10.67
CA GLN A 153 -7.34 7.61 11.84
C GLN A 153 -8.73 7.57 12.50
N GLY A 154 -9.79 7.39 11.72
CA GLY A 154 -11.16 7.28 12.23
C GLY A 154 -11.44 6.02 13.05
N VAL A 155 -10.61 4.96 12.93
CA VAL A 155 -10.82 3.68 13.63
C VAL A 155 -9.66 3.31 14.58
N ALA A 156 -8.59 4.08 14.58
CA ALA A 156 -7.30 3.74 15.18
C ALA A 156 -7.23 4.06 16.69
N SER A 157 -8.18 3.60 17.50
CA SER A 157 -8.16 3.87 18.97
C SER A 157 -6.95 3.25 19.67
N ASP A 158 -6.49 2.07 19.21
CA ASP A 158 -5.39 1.32 19.82
C ASP A 158 -4.22 1.10 18.86
N SER A 159 -4.21 1.82 17.75
CA SER A 159 -3.16 1.73 16.72
C SER A 159 -2.00 2.67 17.02
N GLY A 160 -0.85 2.39 16.41
CA GLY A 160 0.25 3.35 16.34
C GLY A 160 -0.13 4.62 15.57
N PRO A 161 0.72 5.63 15.55
CA PRO A 161 0.49 6.86 14.79
C PRO A 161 0.24 6.58 13.31
N ILE A 162 -0.81 7.18 12.76
CA ILE A 162 -1.11 7.18 11.32
C ILE A 162 -0.80 8.58 10.80
N MET A 163 0.26 8.70 10.03
CA MET A 163 0.82 9.98 9.60
C MET A 163 0.71 10.17 8.09
N LEU A 164 0.53 11.41 7.66
CA LEU A 164 0.57 11.82 6.27
C LEU A 164 1.69 12.83 6.05
N ARG A 165 2.63 12.49 5.17
CA ARG A 165 3.57 13.45 4.61
C ARG A 165 3.04 13.94 3.27
N TYR A 166 2.48 15.14 3.27
CA TYR A 166 1.90 15.76 2.08
C TYR A 166 2.82 16.83 1.54
N ASP A 167 3.29 16.67 0.31
CA ASP A 167 4.19 17.62 -0.36
C ASP A 167 3.38 18.45 -1.39
N ALA A 168 3.17 19.73 -1.07
CA ALA A 168 2.39 20.64 -1.90
C ALA A 168 3.05 20.96 -3.26
N ASP A 169 4.35 20.74 -3.40
CA ASP A 169 5.11 21.04 -4.62
C ASP A 169 5.50 19.77 -5.40
N ALA A 170 5.06 18.58 -4.96
CA ALA A 170 5.46 17.31 -5.56
C ALA A 170 4.37 16.67 -6.43
N GLY A 171 4.81 15.96 -7.48
CA GLY A 171 4.00 15.02 -8.27
C GLY A 171 4.13 13.60 -7.75
N HIS A 172 4.21 12.61 -8.66
CA HIS A 172 4.29 11.18 -8.37
C HIS A 172 5.68 10.71 -7.87
N GLY A 173 6.38 11.51 -7.11
CA GLY A 173 7.69 11.16 -6.53
C GLY A 173 8.87 11.28 -7.50
N LEU A 174 8.66 11.42 -8.80
CA LEU A 174 9.72 11.56 -9.81
C LEU A 174 10.06 13.03 -10.06
N GLY A 175 11.32 13.29 -10.45
CA GLY A 175 11.77 14.63 -10.84
C GLY A 175 11.98 15.63 -9.69
N LYS A 176 12.00 15.16 -8.44
CA LYS A 176 12.26 16.00 -7.28
C LYS A 176 13.72 16.50 -7.26
N PRO A 177 13.97 17.75 -6.84
CA PRO A 177 15.32 18.23 -6.55
C PRO A 177 15.99 17.35 -5.46
N ALA A 178 17.32 17.20 -5.55
CA ALA A 178 18.07 16.35 -4.63
C ALA A 178 17.83 16.69 -3.14
N ALA A 179 17.73 17.98 -2.80
CA ALA A 179 17.44 18.41 -1.44
C ALA A 179 16.09 17.86 -0.93
N ARG A 180 15.04 17.90 -1.76
CA ARG A 180 13.73 17.36 -1.41
C ARG A 180 13.74 15.83 -1.25
N LEU A 181 14.54 15.13 -2.06
CA LEU A 181 14.74 13.68 -1.90
C LEU A 181 15.47 13.36 -0.59
N ILE A 182 16.48 14.14 -0.24
CA ILE A 182 17.20 13.98 1.03
C ILE A 182 16.26 14.18 2.21
N ASP A 183 15.45 15.23 2.19
CA ASP A 183 14.47 15.51 3.25
C ASP A 183 13.45 14.36 3.37
N GLU A 184 12.91 13.88 2.25
CA GLU A 184 11.94 12.78 2.23
C GLU A 184 12.54 11.48 2.79
N TRP A 185 13.73 11.10 2.34
CA TRP A 185 14.40 9.91 2.85
C TRP A 185 14.85 10.07 4.32
N SER A 186 15.18 11.27 4.76
CA SER A 186 15.47 11.54 6.16
C SER A 186 14.24 11.30 7.05
N ASP A 187 13.07 11.77 6.61
CA ASP A 187 11.80 11.53 7.32
C ASP A 187 11.45 10.04 7.34
N ILE A 188 11.64 9.34 6.20
CA ILE A 188 11.39 7.89 6.09
C ILE A 188 12.31 7.11 7.05
N TYR A 189 13.61 7.40 7.04
CA TYR A 189 14.54 6.70 7.95
C TYR A 189 14.28 7.04 9.41
N ALA A 190 14.02 8.29 9.75
CA ALA A 190 13.67 8.68 11.12
C ALA A 190 12.43 7.92 11.61
N PHE A 191 11.40 7.83 10.75
CA PHE A 191 10.21 7.03 11.04
C PHE A 191 10.52 5.55 11.27
N LEU A 192 11.35 4.93 10.41
CA LEU A 192 11.72 3.51 10.54
C LEU A 192 12.57 3.26 11.79
N PHE A 193 13.52 4.14 12.12
CA PHE A 193 14.34 4.00 13.31
C PHE A 193 13.49 4.02 14.57
N GLU A 194 12.55 4.95 14.67
CA GLU A 194 11.60 5.04 15.81
C GLU A 194 10.68 3.82 15.85
N ALA A 195 10.01 3.49 14.73
CA ALA A 195 9.01 2.44 14.66
C ALA A 195 9.59 1.03 14.92
N LEU A 196 10.85 0.82 14.57
CA LEU A 196 11.55 -0.46 14.76
C LEU A 196 12.46 -0.46 15.99
N GLU A 197 12.50 0.62 16.77
CA GLU A 197 13.36 0.76 17.96
C GLU A 197 14.82 0.37 17.62
N LEU A 198 15.41 1.03 16.61
CA LEU A 198 16.77 0.73 16.13
C LEU A 198 17.85 1.62 16.77
N ALA A 199 17.53 2.42 17.76
CA ALA A 199 18.45 3.30 18.48
C ALA A 199 19.30 2.52 19.51
#